data_e59b7b8e978710517c6f9909b83325c0
#
_entry.id   e59b7b8e978710517c6f9909b83325c0
#
_cell.length_a   1.000
_cell.length_b   1.000
_cell.length_c   1.000
_cell.angle_alpha   90.00
_cell.angle_beta   90.00
_cell.angle_gamma   90.00
#
_symmetry.space_group_name_H-M   'P 1'
#
loop_
_entity.id
_entity.type
_entity.pdbx_description
1 polymer ?
#
loop_
_entity_poly.entity_id
_entity_poly.type
_entity_poly.pdbx_seq_one_letter_code
_entity_poly.pdbx_strand_id
1 'polypeptide(L)'
;MPEGPSLVILREETTRFVGKEIARASGNSKTVDLPSLEGQKIVSLRSWGKHFLIELPHTVLRIHFMLFGSYRIDERKDKPPRMALEFTDGSELNFYACSVKHIDPDLDAIYDWDADIMSPTWDPAKARKKLRAAPDMLACDALLDQTIFAGVGNIIKNEVLFRIRLHPLSTIGALPAPKLRALVEQARQYSFDFLEWKKQYVLKQHWLAHRKSTCPRCAIPFSKGHLGLTKRRAFYCEKCQKRYG
;
A
#
# COMPACT_ATOMS: atom_id res chain seq x y z
N MET A 1 -4.71 5.99 -5.20
CA MET A 1 -4.73 5.36 -3.86
C MET A 1 -3.29 5.09 -3.48
N PRO A 2 -2.84 5.50 -2.32
CA PRO A 2 -1.54 5.13 -1.82
C PRO A 2 -1.39 3.60 -1.71
N GLU A 3 -0.22 3.08 -2.08
CA GLU A 3 0.19 1.68 -1.91
C GLU A 3 1.39 1.66 -0.95
N GLY A 4 1.84 0.51 -0.50
CA GLY A 4 2.88 0.36 0.53
C GLY A 4 4.06 1.33 0.40
N PRO A 5 4.70 1.44 -0.78
CA PRO A 5 5.80 2.40 -0.98
C PRO A 5 5.44 3.85 -0.67
N SER A 6 4.17 4.25 -0.88
CA SER A 6 3.72 5.61 -0.54
C SER A 6 3.65 5.85 0.97
N LEU A 7 3.41 4.80 1.76
CA LEU A 7 3.39 4.88 3.22
C LEU A 7 4.81 4.93 3.80
N VAL A 8 5.76 4.28 3.13
CA VAL A 8 7.19 4.41 3.45
C VAL A 8 7.65 5.86 3.27
N ILE A 9 7.30 6.50 2.14
CA ILE A 9 7.62 7.93 1.90
C ILE A 9 7.00 8.80 3.00
N LEU A 10 5.71 8.62 3.30
CA LEU A 10 5.05 9.37 4.36
C LEU A 10 5.78 9.22 5.71
N ARG A 11 6.16 7.98 6.07
CA ARG A 11 6.91 7.73 7.30
C ARG A 11 8.25 8.48 7.32
N GLU A 12 9.00 8.43 6.23
CA GLU A 12 10.28 9.13 6.11
C GLU A 12 10.10 10.66 6.22
N GLU A 13 9.14 11.24 5.51
CA GLU A 13 8.86 12.68 5.53
C GLU A 13 8.37 13.17 6.90
N THR A 14 7.72 12.30 7.67
CA THR A 14 7.14 12.63 8.97
C THR A 14 8.03 12.28 10.16
N THR A 15 9.20 11.65 9.96
CA THR A 15 10.12 11.25 11.04
C THR A 15 10.46 12.42 11.98
N ARG A 16 10.49 13.66 11.47
CA ARG A 16 10.74 14.88 12.26
C ARG A 16 9.69 15.19 13.34
N PHE A 17 8.54 14.53 13.31
CA PHE A 17 7.48 14.71 14.30
C PHE A 17 7.63 13.78 15.52
N VAL A 18 8.52 12.79 15.46
CA VAL A 18 8.80 11.92 16.61
C VAL A 18 9.36 12.75 17.77
N GLY A 19 8.81 12.55 18.95
CA GLY A 19 9.13 13.30 20.17
C GLY A 19 8.38 14.63 20.33
N LYS A 20 7.72 15.14 19.28
CA LYS A 20 6.95 16.39 19.37
C LYS A 20 5.64 16.18 20.11
N GLU A 21 5.25 17.20 20.87
CA GLU A 21 4.01 17.27 21.61
C GLU A 21 2.91 17.89 20.74
N ILE A 22 1.74 17.27 20.74
CA ILE A 22 0.55 17.71 20.05
C ILE A 22 -0.07 18.87 20.86
N ALA A 23 0.04 20.09 20.37
CA ALA A 23 -0.56 21.28 20.99
C ALA A 23 -2.07 21.33 20.75
N ARG A 24 -2.52 20.89 19.55
CA ARG A 24 -3.93 20.87 19.18
C ARG A 24 -4.21 19.75 18.20
N ALA A 25 -5.34 19.08 18.36
CA ALA A 25 -5.85 18.10 17.42
C ALA A 25 -7.27 18.47 16.96
N SER A 26 -7.49 18.56 15.65
CA SER A 26 -8.76 18.98 15.06
C SER A 26 -9.11 18.16 13.81
N GLY A 27 -10.34 18.30 13.33
CA GLY A 27 -10.79 17.62 12.12
C GLY A 27 -12.21 17.10 12.21
N ASN A 28 -12.63 16.31 11.21
CA ASN A 28 -13.96 15.74 11.13
C ASN A 28 -14.01 14.22 11.37
N SER A 29 -13.01 13.66 12.05
CA SER A 29 -13.03 12.24 12.48
C SER A 29 -14.18 12.03 13.47
N LYS A 30 -14.94 10.94 13.27
CA LYS A 30 -16.00 10.50 14.18
C LYS A 30 -15.60 9.27 14.99
N THR A 31 -14.41 8.75 14.76
CA THR A 31 -13.92 7.48 15.32
C THR A 31 -12.77 7.65 16.28
N VAL A 32 -12.26 8.87 16.40
CA VAL A 32 -11.19 9.25 17.32
C VAL A 32 -11.62 10.52 18.02
N ASP A 33 -11.53 10.54 19.33
CA ASP A 33 -11.66 11.74 20.14
C ASP A 33 -10.38 12.57 19.97
N LEU A 34 -10.44 13.56 19.07
CA LEU A 34 -9.26 14.35 18.70
C LEU A 34 -8.73 15.18 19.87
N PRO A 35 -9.57 15.88 20.69
CA PRO A 35 -9.08 16.60 21.84
C PRO A 35 -8.27 15.75 22.83
N SER A 36 -8.56 14.46 22.98
CA SER A 36 -7.82 13.57 23.86
C SER A 36 -6.35 13.31 23.44
N LEU A 37 -5.98 13.73 22.23
CA LEU A 37 -4.62 13.62 21.72
C LEU A 37 -3.73 14.79 22.15
N GLU A 38 -4.32 15.90 22.59
CA GLU A 38 -3.59 17.11 22.99
C GLU A 38 -2.75 16.84 24.24
N GLY A 39 -1.54 17.39 24.28
CA GLY A 39 -0.52 17.14 25.30
C GLY A 39 0.25 15.82 25.16
N GLN A 40 -0.16 14.92 24.25
CA GLN A 40 0.56 13.69 24.00
C GLN A 40 1.75 13.89 23.04
N LYS A 41 2.82 13.12 23.24
CA LYS A 41 3.99 13.12 22.36
C LYS A 41 3.93 11.94 21.40
N ILE A 42 4.35 12.16 20.16
CA ILE A 42 4.55 11.05 19.21
C ILE A 42 5.75 10.22 19.68
N VAL A 43 5.49 8.95 20.01
CA VAL A 43 6.52 8.00 20.43
C VAL A 43 7.29 7.45 19.23
N SER A 44 6.56 7.02 18.20
CA SER A 44 7.15 6.53 16.97
C SER A 44 6.18 6.65 15.79
N LEU A 45 6.73 6.51 14.58
CA LEU A 45 5.98 6.48 13.33
C LEU A 45 6.36 5.23 12.55
N ARG A 46 5.38 4.39 12.29
CA ARG A 46 5.57 3.13 11.55
C ARG A 46 4.61 3.04 10.35
N SER A 47 4.89 2.10 9.48
CA SER A 47 3.96 1.72 8.41
C SER A 47 3.92 0.21 8.28
N TRP A 48 2.74 -0.32 7.97
CA TRP A 48 2.54 -1.71 7.58
C TRP A 48 1.57 -1.76 6.41
N GLY A 49 2.03 -2.33 5.31
CA GLY A 49 1.21 -2.41 4.11
C GLY A 49 0.68 -1.05 3.68
N LYS A 50 -0.62 -0.84 3.80
CA LYS A 50 -1.29 0.44 3.47
C LYS A 50 -1.73 1.23 4.70
N HIS A 51 -1.23 0.89 5.87
CA HIS A 51 -1.49 1.57 7.12
C HIS A 51 -0.31 2.45 7.50
N PHE A 52 -0.58 3.68 7.88
CA PHE A 52 0.35 4.55 8.57
C PHE A 52 -0.02 4.57 10.05
N LEU A 53 0.97 4.43 10.92
CA LEU A 53 0.80 4.21 12.35
C LEU A 53 1.51 5.33 13.11
N ILE A 54 0.75 6.07 13.93
CA ILE A 54 1.27 7.07 14.86
C ILE A 54 1.15 6.48 16.26
N GLU A 55 2.27 6.11 16.85
CA GLU A 55 2.32 5.55 18.19
C GLU A 55 2.36 6.69 19.22
N LEU A 56 1.43 6.64 20.17
CA LEU A 56 1.30 7.53 21.31
C LEU A 56 1.53 6.71 22.60
N PRO A 57 1.70 7.33 23.79
CA PRO A 57 2.05 6.61 25.00
C PRO A 57 1.13 5.43 25.38
N HIS A 58 -0.16 5.51 25.06
CA HIS A 58 -1.14 4.50 25.47
C HIS A 58 -2.02 3.97 24.33
N THR A 59 -1.79 4.41 23.10
CA THR A 59 -2.58 4.01 21.94
C THR A 59 -1.83 4.20 20.64
N VAL A 60 -2.32 3.60 19.59
CA VAL A 60 -1.82 3.84 18.23
C VAL A 60 -2.93 4.36 17.35
N LEU A 61 -2.68 5.43 16.61
CA LEU A 61 -3.56 5.90 15.57
C LEU A 61 -3.20 5.21 14.26
N ARG A 62 -4.13 4.41 13.75
CA ARG A 62 -4.03 3.79 12.44
C ARG A 62 -4.70 4.66 11.40
N ILE A 63 -3.94 5.16 10.44
CA ILE A 63 -4.43 5.91 9.28
C ILE A 63 -4.41 5.00 8.05
N HIS A 64 -5.57 4.86 7.40
CA HIS A 64 -5.71 4.17 6.12
C HIS A 64 -6.27 5.13 5.08
N PHE A 65 -5.48 5.43 4.07
CA PHE A 65 -5.89 6.31 2.98
C PHE A 65 -6.89 5.61 2.07
N MET A 66 -8.03 6.24 1.88
CA MET A 66 -9.04 5.81 0.92
C MET A 66 -8.57 6.09 -0.51
N LEU A 67 -9.42 5.85 -1.50
CA LEU A 67 -9.08 6.00 -2.93
C LEU A 67 -8.43 7.37 -3.26
N PHE A 68 -8.91 8.44 -2.63
CA PHE A 68 -8.46 9.82 -2.83
C PHE A 68 -7.73 10.40 -1.62
N GLY A 69 -7.33 9.54 -0.68
CA GLY A 69 -6.65 9.97 0.54
C GLY A 69 -5.30 10.63 0.26
N SER A 70 -4.97 11.59 1.08
CA SER A 70 -3.74 12.37 0.98
C SER A 70 -3.38 12.99 2.33
N TYR A 71 -2.16 13.48 2.45
CA TYR A 71 -1.68 14.24 3.60
C TYR A 71 -1.04 15.56 3.14
N ARG A 72 -0.81 16.45 4.09
CA ARG A 72 -0.01 17.66 3.94
C ARG A 72 0.81 17.86 5.20
N ILE A 73 2.00 18.38 5.04
CA ILE A 73 2.94 18.74 6.10
C ILE A 73 3.12 20.25 6.02
N ASP A 74 2.86 20.95 7.12
CA ASP A 74 2.92 22.42 7.26
C ASP A 74 2.06 23.18 6.24
N GLU A 75 1.10 22.51 5.65
CA GLU A 75 0.16 23.07 4.68
C GLU A 75 -1.25 22.55 4.94
N ARG A 76 -2.24 23.35 4.62
CA ARG A 76 -3.67 22.96 4.65
C ARG A 76 -4.27 23.04 3.25
N LYS A 77 -5.25 22.19 3.02
CA LYS A 77 -6.14 22.29 1.86
C LYS A 77 -7.37 23.10 2.24
N ASP A 78 -8.07 23.65 1.23
CA ASP A 78 -9.35 24.36 1.43
C ASP A 78 -10.46 23.47 2.03
N LYS A 79 -10.26 22.15 2.04
CA LYS A 79 -11.19 21.19 2.62
C LYS A 79 -10.80 20.86 4.06
N PRO A 80 -11.79 20.68 4.97
CA PRO A 80 -11.48 20.26 6.32
C PRO A 80 -10.76 18.91 6.35
N PRO A 81 -9.69 18.76 7.16
CA PRO A 81 -8.99 17.50 7.32
C PRO A 81 -9.87 16.47 8.05
N ARG A 82 -9.57 15.18 7.82
CA ARG A 82 -10.08 14.12 8.67
C ARG A 82 -9.46 14.20 10.06
N MET A 83 -8.17 14.50 10.11
CA MET A 83 -7.40 14.76 11.32
C MET A 83 -6.27 15.73 10.97
N ALA A 84 -6.12 16.76 11.79
CA ALA A 84 -5.00 17.69 11.79
C ALA A 84 -4.34 17.62 13.17
N LEU A 85 -3.03 17.52 13.19
CA LEU A 85 -2.19 17.60 14.40
C LEU A 85 -1.32 18.84 14.26
N GLU A 86 -1.49 19.78 15.19
CA GLU A 86 -0.66 20.98 15.34
C GLU A 86 0.30 20.72 16.52
N PHE A 87 1.57 20.97 16.32
CA PHE A 87 2.61 20.71 17.32
C PHE A 87 3.02 22.01 18.04
N THR A 88 3.62 21.88 19.21
CA THR A 88 4.03 23.03 20.04
C THR A 88 5.04 23.95 19.37
N ASP A 89 5.76 23.49 18.35
CA ASP A 89 6.68 24.29 17.53
C ASP A 89 6.01 24.96 16.31
N GLY A 90 4.69 24.85 16.19
CA GLY A 90 3.91 25.44 15.08
C GLY A 90 3.88 24.59 13.81
N SER A 91 4.57 23.46 13.76
CA SER A 91 4.47 22.55 12.61
C SER A 91 3.17 21.75 12.61
N GLU A 92 2.74 21.27 11.44
CA GLU A 92 1.46 20.60 11.27
C GLU A 92 1.55 19.32 10.44
N LEU A 93 0.69 18.35 10.79
CA LEU A 93 0.49 17.13 9.99
C LEU A 93 -1.01 16.91 9.74
N ASN A 94 -1.43 17.03 8.49
CA ASN A 94 -2.83 17.07 8.08
C ASN A 94 -3.20 15.87 7.21
N PHE A 95 -4.27 15.13 7.55
CA PHE A 95 -4.75 13.95 6.84
C PHE A 95 -6.13 14.18 6.23
N TYR A 96 -6.32 13.80 4.96
CA TYR A 96 -7.53 14.02 4.18
C TYR A 96 -8.05 12.74 3.54
N ALA A 97 -9.37 12.55 3.50
CA ALA A 97 -10.05 11.42 2.87
C ALA A 97 -9.46 10.06 3.29
N CYS A 98 -9.27 9.88 4.59
CA CYS A 98 -8.73 8.68 5.20
C CYS A 98 -9.65 8.17 6.31
N SER A 99 -9.44 6.92 6.71
CA SER A 99 -9.95 6.37 7.97
C SER A 99 -8.88 6.56 9.03
N VAL A 100 -9.25 7.05 10.20
CA VAL A 100 -8.40 7.13 11.40
C VAL A 100 -9.06 6.29 12.47
N LYS A 101 -8.33 5.43 13.15
CA LYS A 101 -8.84 4.59 14.23
C LYS A 101 -7.81 4.44 15.34
N HIS A 102 -8.27 4.35 16.56
CA HIS A 102 -7.45 3.81 17.64
C HIS A 102 -7.29 2.30 17.46
N ILE A 103 -6.10 1.80 17.70
CA ILE A 103 -5.80 0.37 17.79
C ILE A 103 -4.94 0.10 19.01
N ASP A 104 -4.86 -1.16 19.39
CA ASP A 104 -4.02 -1.62 20.50
C ASP A 104 -2.55 -1.26 20.24
N PRO A 105 -1.78 -0.83 21.27
CA PRO A 105 -0.37 -0.57 21.14
C PRO A 105 0.49 -1.83 20.87
N ASP A 106 -0.02 -3.03 21.16
CA ASP A 106 0.67 -4.27 20.79
C ASP A 106 0.52 -4.52 19.27
N LEU A 107 1.35 -3.84 18.50
CA LEU A 107 1.34 -3.94 17.04
C LEU A 107 1.78 -5.32 16.54
N ASP A 108 2.57 -6.06 17.31
CA ASP A 108 3.06 -7.39 16.91
C ASP A 108 1.96 -8.45 17.00
N ALA A 109 0.96 -8.23 17.88
CA ALA A 109 -0.25 -9.04 17.91
C ALA A 109 -1.20 -8.75 16.73
N ILE A 110 -1.14 -7.55 16.14
CA ILE A 110 -2.05 -7.11 15.08
C ILE A 110 -1.47 -7.36 13.68
N TYR A 111 -0.16 -7.17 13.50
CA TYR A 111 0.50 -7.12 12.20
C TYR A 111 1.51 -8.25 12.00
N ASP A 112 1.34 -9.01 10.93
CA ASP A 112 2.36 -9.92 10.40
C ASP A 112 3.39 -9.12 9.59
N TRP A 113 4.47 -8.66 10.25
CA TRP A 113 5.52 -7.86 9.62
C TRP A 113 6.22 -8.56 8.46
N ASP A 114 6.26 -9.90 8.48
CA ASP A 114 6.85 -10.71 7.41
C ASP A 114 5.99 -10.73 6.14
N ALA A 115 4.73 -10.28 6.23
CA ALA A 115 3.84 -10.12 5.09
C ALA A 115 3.97 -8.75 4.41
N ASP A 116 4.55 -7.74 5.08
CA ASP A 116 4.72 -6.41 4.50
C ASP A 116 5.84 -6.42 3.46
N ILE A 117 5.46 -6.19 2.19
CA ILE A 117 6.37 -6.22 1.04
C ILE A 117 7.53 -5.21 1.16
N MET A 118 7.35 -4.16 1.96
CA MET A 118 8.36 -3.12 2.20
C MET A 118 9.19 -3.38 3.47
N SER A 119 8.79 -4.34 4.31
CA SER A 119 9.52 -4.68 5.52
C SER A 119 10.89 -5.32 5.22
N PRO A 120 11.94 -5.02 6.01
CA PRO A 120 13.19 -5.76 5.94
C PRO A 120 13.04 -7.23 6.34
N THR A 121 12.03 -7.56 7.17
CA THR A 121 11.74 -8.93 7.62
C THR A 121 10.82 -9.69 6.67
N TRP A 122 10.40 -9.10 5.54
CA TRP A 122 9.51 -9.78 4.59
C TRP A 122 10.08 -11.12 4.14
N ASP A 123 9.27 -12.19 4.28
CA ASP A 123 9.70 -13.56 3.98
C ASP A 123 9.07 -14.10 2.69
N PRO A 124 9.86 -14.22 1.59
CA PRO A 124 9.39 -14.79 0.34
C PRO A 124 9.02 -16.27 0.43
N ALA A 125 9.58 -17.02 1.38
CA ALA A 125 9.24 -18.43 1.58
C ALA A 125 7.86 -18.56 2.22
N LYS A 126 7.55 -17.71 3.21
CA LYS A 126 6.25 -17.60 3.86
C LYS A 126 5.16 -17.19 2.84
N ALA A 127 5.46 -16.20 1.98
CA ALA A 127 4.56 -15.81 0.89
C ALA A 127 4.28 -16.98 -0.06
N ARG A 128 5.30 -17.70 -0.52
CA ARG A 128 5.12 -18.89 -1.37
C ARG A 128 4.34 -20.00 -0.69
N LYS A 129 4.54 -20.22 0.61
CA LYS A 129 3.79 -21.21 1.40
C LYS A 129 2.30 -20.86 1.43
N LYS A 130 1.95 -19.60 1.72
CA LYS A 130 0.57 -19.10 1.72
C LYS A 130 -0.07 -19.25 0.33
N LEU A 131 0.64 -18.91 -0.73
CA LEU A 131 0.14 -19.07 -2.10
C LEU A 131 -0.15 -20.55 -2.43
N ARG A 132 0.75 -21.47 -2.10
CA ARG A 132 0.53 -22.90 -2.33
C ARG A 132 -0.64 -23.50 -1.53
N ALA A 133 -0.96 -22.91 -0.39
CA ALA A 133 -2.11 -23.28 0.43
C ALA A 133 -3.46 -22.81 -0.16
N ALA A 134 -3.42 -21.94 -1.18
CA ALA A 134 -4.61 -21.41 -1.86
C ALA A 134 -4.52 -21.62 -3.39
N PRO A 135 -4.50 -22.89 -3.88
CA PRO A 135 -4.25 -23.21 -5.28
C PRO A 135 -5.28 -22.64 -6.25
N ASP A 136 -6.53 -22.50 -5.83
CA ASP A 136 -7.63 -21.98 -6.66
C ASP A 136 -7.68 -20.45 -6.73
N MET A 137 -6.85 -19.77 -5.91
CA MET A 137 -6.80 -18.30 -5.90
C MET A 137 -6.28 -17.78 -7.24
N LEU A 138 -6.92 -16.72 -7.76
CA LEU A 138 -6.47 -16.07 -8.99
C LEU A 138 -5.24 -15.20 -8.71
N ALA A 139 -4.31 -15.13 -9.67
CA ALA A 139 -3.08 -14.35 -9.54
C ALA A 139 -3.34 -12.85 -9.26
N CYS A 140 -4.43 -12.29 -9.80
CA CYS A 140 -4.82 -10.91 -9.53
C CYS A 140 -5.31 -10.70 -8.10
N ASP A 141 -5.97 -11.68 -7.49
CA ASP A 141 -6.45 -11.61 -6.10
C ASP A 141 -5.30 -11.90 -5.14
N ALA A 142 -4.45 -12.87 -5.45
CA ALA A 142 -3.28 -13.23 -4.67
C ALA A 142 -2.36 -12.02 -4.42
N LEU A 143 -2.08 -11.20 -5.45
CA LEU A 143 -1.29 -9.98 -5.31
C LEU A 143 -1.98 -8.88 -4.47
N LEU A 144 -3.29 -8.92 -4.34
CA LEU A 144 -4.05 -7.95 -3.54
C LEU A 144 -4.34 -8.42 -2.12
N ASP A 145 -4.03 -9.68 -1.81
CA ASP A 145 -4.17 -10.24 -0.48
C ASP A 145 -3.12 -9.65 0.47
N GLN A 146 -3.60 -8.86 1.42
CA GLN A 146 -2.73 -8.15 2.36
C GLN A 146 -2.12 -9.10 3.41
N THR A 147 -2.60 -10.33 3.53
CA THR A 147 -1.99 -11.35 4.39
C THR A 147 -0.78 -12.01 3.74
N ILE A 148 -0.62 -11.86 2.42
CA ILE A 148 0.48 -12.42 1.63
C ILE A 148 1.43 -11.32 1.16
N PHE A 149 0.88 -10.22 0.62
CA PHE A 149 1.61 -9.10 0.05
C PHE A 149 1.08 -7.78 0.61
N ALA A 150 1.21 -7.57 1.92
CA ALA A 150 0.78 -6.32 2.53
C ALA A 150 1.47 -5.13 1.84
N GLY A 151 0.69 -4.15 1.45
CA GLY A 151 1.17 -2.97 0.71
C GLY A 151 0.93 -3.02 -0.81
N VAL A 152 0.86 -4.20 -1.41
CA VAL A 152 0.58 -4.31 -2.84
C VAL A 152 -0.85 -3.82 -3.14
N GLY A 153 -0.94 -2.92 -4.10
CA GLY A 153 -2.21 -2.39 -4.58
C GLY A 153 -2.39 -2.59 -6.09
N ASN A 154 -3.33 -1.85 -6.66
CA ASN A 154 -3.75 -2.07 -8.03
C ASN A 154 -2.71 -1.69 -9.08
N ILE A 155 -1.85 -0.72 -8.79
CA ILE A 155 -0.74 -0.33 -9.69
C ILE A 155 0.27 -1.47 -9.72
N ILE A 156 0.79 -1.85 -8.55
CA ILE A 156 1.79 -2.91 -8.41
C ILE A 156 1.26 -4.22 -9.02
N LYS A 157 0.02 -4.61 -8.70
CA LYS A 157 -0.62 -5.81 -9.27
C LYS A 157 -0.56 -5.83 -10.80
N ASN A 158 -1.00 -4.76 -11.46
CA ASN A 158 -1.05 -4.72 -12.93
C ASN A 158 0.35 -4.76 -13.54
N GLU A 159 1.29 -4.02 -12.97
CA GLU A 159 2.66 -3.95 -13.46
C GLU A 159 3.42 -5.27 -13.25
N VAL A 160 3.29 -5.91 -12.10
CA VAL A 160 3.90 -7.21 -11.81
C VAL A 160 3.40 -8.27 -12.77
N LEU A 161 2.08 -8.44 -12.91
CA LEU A 161 1.50 -9.44 -13.81
C LEU A 161 1.94 -9.24 -15.26
N PHE A 162 1.99 -7.98 -15.71
CA PHE A 162 2.47 -7.67 -17.06
C PHE A 162 3.96 -8.01 -17.21
N ARG A 163 4.82 -7.60 -16.27
CA ARG A 163 6.28 -7.80 -16.34
C ARG A 163 6.65 -9.27 -16.42
N ILE A 164 6.01 -10.12 -15.62
CA ILE A 164 6.24 -11.58 -15.63
C ILE A 164 5.43 -12.33 -16.71
N ARG A 165 4.70 -11.64 -17.58
CA ARG A 165 3.85 -12.23 -18.63
C ARG A 165 2.82 -13.22 -18.10
N LEU A 166 2.19 -12.91 -16.97
CA LEU A 166 1.17 -13.74 -16.33
C LEU A 166 -0.21 -13.11 -16.50
N HIS A 167 -1.15 -13.91 -17.01
CA HIS A 167 -2.55 -13.46 -17.16
C HIS A 167 -3.20 -13.32 -15.77
N PRO A 168 -3.97 -12.24 -15.50
CA PRO A 168 -4.56 -11.99 -14.17
C PRO A 168 -5.50 -13.09 -13.68
N LEU A 169 -6.16 -13.83 -14.57
CA LEU A 169 -7.06 -14.93 -14.24
C LEU A 169 -6.36 -16.31 -14.21
N SER A 170 -5.04 -16.36 -14.15
CA SER A 170 -4.34 -17.63 -13.89
C SER A 170 -4.57 -18.06 -12.45
N THR A 171 -4.81 -19.35 -12.21
CA THR A 171 -4.89 -19.92 -10.85
C THR A 171 -3.49 -20.19 -10.30
N ILE A 172 -3.29 -19.96 -9.01
CA ILE A 172 -1.97 -20.12 -8.36
C ILE A 172 -1.49 -21.58 -8.47
N GLY A 173 -2.37 -22.56 -8.30
CA GLY A 173 -2.02 -23.99 -8.38
C GLY A 173 -1.57 -24.46 -9.75
N ALA A 174 -2.00 -23.78 -10.83
CA ALA A 174 -1.59 -24.11 -12.19
C ALA A 174 -0.27 -23.46 -12.60
N LEU A 175 0.32 -22.58 -11.75
CA LEU A 175 1.56 -21.91 -12.07
C LEU A 175 2.76 -22.87 -12.00
N PRO A 176 3.60 -22.96 -13.04
CA PRO A 176 4.91 -23.60 -12.92
C PRO A 176 5.74 -22.94 -11.80
N ALA A 177 6.54 -23.74 -11.11
CA ALA A 177 7.37 -23.27 -9.99
C ALA A 177 8.21 -22.00 -10.31
N PRO A 178 8.83 -21.85 -11.50
CA PRO A 178 9.52 -20.61 -11.87
C PRO A 178 8.58 -19.39 -11.96
N LYS A 179 7.32 -19.57 -12.40
CA LYS A 179 6.34 -18.48 -12.47
C LYS A 179 5.87 -18.04 -11.09
N LEU A 180 5.62 -19.00 -10.19
CA LEU A 180 5.27 -18.69 -8.82
C LEU A 180 6.41 -17.94 -8.11
N ARG A 181 7.65 -18.35 -8.34
CA ARG A 181 8.84 -17.64 -7.83
C ARG A 181 8.90 -16.21 -8.38
N ALA A 182 8.79 -16.07 -9.70
CA ALA A 182 8.81 -14.76 -10.36
C ALA A 182 7.69 -13.82 -9.86
N LEU A 183 6.49 -14.35 -9.54
CA LEU A 183 5.40 -13.57 -8.97
C LEU A 183 5.80 -12.93 -7.64
N VAL A 184 6.39 -13.73 -6.76
CA VAL A 184 6.81 -13.30 -5.42
C VAL A 184 7.98 -12.31 -5.49
N GLU A 185 9.00 -12.62 -6.27
CA GLU A 185 10.21 -11.78 -6.43
C GLU A 185 9.86 -10.44 -7.10
N GLN A 186 9.08 -10.49 -8.19
CA GLN A 186 8.71 -9.27 -8.91
C GLN A 186 7.78 -8.36 -8.11
N ALA A 187 6.92 -8.93 -7.25
CA ALA A 187 6.07 -8.12 -6.36
C ALA A 187 6.92 -7.25 -5.43
N ARG A 188 7.98 -7.82 -4.83
CA ARG A 188 8.92 -7.08 -3.99
C ARG A 188 9.75 -6.09 -4.80
N GLN A 189 10.40 -6.57 -5.86
CA GLN A 189 11.27 -5.73 -6.69
C GLN A 189 10.51 -4.50 -7.20
N TYR A 190 9.33 -4.69 -7.80
CA TYR A 190 8.55 -3.58 -8.31
C TYR A 190 8.09 -2.61 -7.21
N SER A 191 7.87 -3.09 -6.00
CA SER A 191 7.51 -2.23 -4.87
C SER A 191 8.65 -1.28 -4.49
N PHE A 192 9.90 -1.75 -4.54
CA PHE A 192 11.08 -0.89 -4.33
C PHE A 192 11.33 0.04 -5.52
N ASP A 193 11.21 -0.46 -6.75
CA ASP A 193 11.29 0.39 -7.95
C ASP A 193 10.23 1.51 -7.89
N PHE A 194 9.00 1.18 -7.48
CA PHE A 194 7.91 2.14 -7.27
C PHE A 194 8.31 3.21 -6.24
N LEU A 195 8.92 2.81 -5.11
CA LEU A 195 9.39 3.73 -4.07
C LEU A 195 10.35 4.76 -4.67
N GLU A 196 11.40 4.29 -5.35
CA GLU A 196 12.41 5.14 -5.95
C GLU A 196 11.82 6.08 -7.02
N TRP A 197 11.05 5.55 -7.96
CA TRP A 197 10.42 6.37 -9.00
C TRP A 197 9.41 7.35 -8.46
N LYS A 198 8.74 7.03 -7.36
CA LYS A 198 7.80 7.94 -6.73
C LYS A 198 8.51 9.07 -6.02
N LYS A 199 9.62 8.81 -5.33
CA LYS A 199 10.49 9.84 -4.74
C LYS A 199 11.01 10.82 -5.80
N GLN A 200 11.33 10.30 -6.98
CA GLN A 200 11.79 11.09 -8.13
C GLN A 200 10.65 11.73 -8.95
N TYR A 201 9.39 11.53 -8.58
CA TYR A 201 8.20 12.01 -9.32
C TYR A 201 8.04 11.46 -10.75
N VAL A 202 8.74 10.38 -11.11
CA VAL A 202 8.71 9.77 -12.46
C VAL A 202 7.92 8.44 -12.54
N LEU A 203 7.30 8.00 -11.45
CA LEU A 203 6.60 6.71 -11.38
C LEU A 203 5.68 6.42 -12.57
N LYS A 204 4.90 7.40 -13.04
CA LYS A 204 3.96 7.21 -14.15
C LYS A 204 4.65 6.95 -15.49
N GLN A 205 5.87 7.41 -15.66
CA GLN A 205 6.68 7.18 -16.88
C GLN A 205 7.08 5.70 -16.98
N HIS A 206 7.23 5.00 -15.85
CA HIS A 206 7.60 3.59 -15.76
C HIS A 206 6.41 2.61 -15.81
N TRP A 207 5.17 3.11 -15.93
CA TRP A 207 4.03 2.23 -16.12
C TRP A 207 4.04 1.63 -17.51
N LEU A 208 3.96 0.29 -17.58
CA LEU A 208 3.91 -0.47 -18.83
C LEU A 208 2.50 -0.98 -19.14
N ALA A 209 1.68 -1.24 -18.12
CA ALA A 209 0.33 -1.77 -18.28
C ALA A 209 -0.74 -0.90 -17.58
N HIS A 210 -0.46 -0.42 -16.37
CA HIS A 210 -1.45 0.30 -15.58
C HIS A 210 -1.92 1.58 -16.29
N ARG A 211 -3.24 1.65 -16.62
CA ARG A 211 -3.87 2.76 -17.36
C ARG A 211 -3.33 2.99 -18.78
N LYS A 212 -2.58 2.07 -19.34
CA LYS A 212 -2.16 2.14 -20.74
C LYS A 212 -3.27 1.65 -21.66
N SER A 213 -3.27 2.14 -22.89
CA SER A 213 -4.22 1.73 -23.93
C SER A 213 -3.67 0.58 -24.76
N THR A 214 -2.37 0.57 -25.04
CA THR A 214 -1.71 -0.33 -25.98
C THR A 214 -0.56 -1.07 -25.32
N CYS A 215 -0.44 -2.35 -25.58
CA CYS A 215 0.64 -3.19 -25.11
C CYS A 215 1.97 -2.79 -25.78
N PRO A 216 3.00 -2.40 -25.04
CA PRO A 216 4.28 -1.99 -25.63
C PRO A 216 5.09 -3.15 -26.26
N ARG A 217 4.71 -4.41 -25.93
CA ARG A 217 5.38 -5.60 -26.52
C ARG A 217 4.73 -6.09 -27.80
N CYS A 218 3.40 -5.94 -27.91
CA CYS A 218 2.62 -6.59 -28.97
C CYS A 218 1.95 -5.59 -29.89
N ALA A 219 1.98 -4.29 -29.58
CA ALA A 219 1.33 -3.20 -30.29
C ALA A 219 -0.21 -3.39 -30.47
N ILE A 220 -0.85 -4.21 -29.63
CA ILE A 220 -2.30 -4.43 -29.62
C ILE A 220 -2.94 -3.71 -28.42
N PRO A 221 -4.23 -3.37 -28.46
CA PRO A 221 -4.93 -2.80 -27.33
C PRO A 221 -4.87 -3.72 -26.10
N PHE A 222 -4.76 -3.11 -24.89
CA PHE A 222 -4.94 -3.84 -23.64
C PHE A 222 -6.42 -4.19 -23.43
N SER A 223 -6.68 -5.43 -23.04
CA SER A 223 -7.95 -5.82 -22.42
C SER A 223 -8.09 -5.16 -21.05
N LYS A 224 -9.32 -4.78 -20.70
CA LYS A 224 -9.64 -4.06 -19.47
C LYS A 224 -10.89 -4.68 -18.84
N GLY A 225 -10.82 -5.00 -17.55
CA GLY A 225 -11.95 -5.58 -16.85
C GLY A 225 -11.82 -5.43 -15.34
N HIS A 226 -12.92 -5.62 -14.63
CA HIS A 226 -12.95 -5.75 -13.17
C HIS A 226 -12.90 -7.25 -12.86
N LEU A 227 -11.71 -7.74 -12.49
CA LEU A 227 -11.42 -9.16 -12.40
C LEU A 227 -11.24 -9.62 -10.95
N GLY A 228 -11.46 -10.93 -10.77
CA GLY A 228 -11.30 -11.62 -9.50
C GLY A 228 -12.36 -11.27 -8.46
N LEU A 229 -12.17 -11.75 -7.25
CA LEU A 229 -13.05 -11.50 -6.11
C LEU A 229 -13.01 -10.02 -5.68
N THR A 230 -11.84 -9.40 -5.78
CA THR A 230 -11.65 -8.00 -5.40
C THR A 230 -12.26 -7.01 -6.39
N LYS A 231 -12.66 -7.46 -7.58
CA LYS A 231 -13.23 -6.65 -8.68
C LYS A 231 -12.43 -5.37 -8.97
N ARG A 232 -11.10 -5.45 -8.81
CA ARG A 232 -10.21 -4.31 -9.10
C ARG A 232 -9.87 -4.29 -10.58
N ARG A 233 -9.86 -3.09 -11.17
CA ARG A 233 -9.59 -2.91 -12.60
C ARG A 233 -8.24 -3.48 -12.99
N ALA A 234 -8.24 -4.40 -13.94
CA ALA A 234 -7.07 -4.98 -14.56
C ALA A 234 -6.82 -4.40 -15.95
N PHE A 235 -5.54 -4.35 -16.34
CA PHE A 235 -5.06 -4.01 -17.67
C PHE A 235 -4.11 -5.11 -18.07
N TYR A 236 -4.41 -5.86 -19.13
CA TYR A 236 -3.62 -7.03 -19.49
C TYR A 236 -3.66 -7.26 -21.02
N CYS A 237 -2.63 -7.93 -21.52
CA CYS A 237 -2.47 -8.24 -22.94
C CYS A 237 -2.76 -9.72 -23.17
N GLU A 238 -3.80 -10.01 -23.95
CA GLU A 238 -4.19 -11.39 -24.29
C GLU A 238 -3.12 -12.15 -25.06
N LYS A 239 -2.22 -11.46 -25.78
CA LYS A 239 -1.18 -12.09 -26.59
C LYS A 239 0.06 -12.47 -25.77
N CYS A 240 0.55 -11.58 -24.87
CA CYS A 240 1.84 -11.80 -24.21
C CYS A 240 1.75 -12.21 -22.74
N GLN A 241 0.57 -12.17 -22.14
CA GLN A 241 0.36 -12.68 -20.78
C GLN A 241 -0.32 -14.04 -20.86
N LYS A 242 0.44 -15.09 -20.57
CA LYS A 242 -0.05 -16.47 -20.65
C LYS A 242 -1.00 -16.77 -19.47
N ARG A 243 -2.13 -17.38 -19.76
CA ARG A 243 -3.05 -17.92 -18.78
C ARG A 243 -2.66 -19.36 -18.41
N TYR A 244 -2.75 -19.69 -17.13
CA TYR A 244 -2.52 -21.00 -16.54
C TYR A 244 -3.75 -21.37 -15.70
N GLY A 245 -4.39 -22.48 -16.06
CA GLY A 245 -5.66 -22.93 -15.47
C GLY A 245 -6.89 -22.27 -16.08
#